data_a33ae0844563636c656cddb9f80c3ce3
#
_entry.id   a33ae0844563636c656cddb9f80c3ce3
#
_cell.length_a   1.000
_cell.length_b   1.000
_cell.length_c   1.000
_cell.angle_alpha   90.00
_cell.angle_beta   90.00
_cell.angle_gamma   90.00
#
_symmetry.space_group_name_H-M   'P 1'
#
loop_
_entity.id
_entity.type
_entity.pdbx_description
1 polymer ?
#
loop_
_entity_poly.entity_id
_entity_poly.type
_entity_poly.pdbx_seq_one_letter_code
_entity_poly.pdbx_strand_id
1 'polypeptide(L)' 'METLLDILSELHPDVDFSKEQNLVERGILGSFDIVMLVTRIEEEFDTVIPARLITPDTFRSAEALYSVIQSLEEND' A
#
# COMPACT_ATOMS: atom_id res chain seq x y z
N MET A 1 0.42 -8.16 -7.52
CA MET A 1 -0.75 -7.92 -6.63
C MET A 1 -0.84 -8.88 -5.45
N GLU A 2 -0.56 -10.15 -5.64
CA GLU A 2 -0.62 -11.12 -4.53
C GLU A 2 0.32 -10.77 -3.37
N THR A 3 1.56 -10.41 -3.69
CA THR A 3 2.52 -10.02 -2.65
C THR A 3 2.03 -8.84 -1.85
N LEU A 4 1.47 -7.84 -2.53
CA LEU A 4 0.92 -6.66 -1.85
C LEU A 4 -0.26 -7.02 -0.96
N LEU A 5 -1.17 -7.85 -1.45
CA LEU A 5 -2.31 -8.29 -0.65
C LEU A 5 -1.86 -9.09 0.57
N ASP A 6 -0.81 -9.89 0.43
CA ASP A 6 -0.24 -10.63 1.56
C ASP A 6 0.31 -9.69 2.62
N ILE A 7 1.02 -8.64 2.20
CA ILE A 7 1.55 -7.65 3.13
C ILE A 7 0.41 -6.96 3.89
N LEU A 8 -0.62 -6.53 3.16
CA LEU A 8 -1.77 -5.88 3.78
C LEU A 8 -2.49 -6.81 4.75
N SER A 9 -2.63 -8.08 4.39
CA SER A 9 -3.29 -9.07 5.24
C SER A 9 -2.50 -9.35 6.53
N GLU A 10 -1.18 -9.24 6.48
CA GLU A 10 -0.36 -9.39 7.68
C GLU A 10 -0.64 -8.27 8.70
N LEU A 11 -0.90 -7.07 8.19
CA LEU A 11 -1.21 -5.93 9.05
C LEU A 11 -2.63 -5.97 9.58
N HIS A 12 -3.58 -6.37 8.75
CA HIS A 12 -5.00 -6.40 9.10
C HIS A 12 -5.66 -7.68 8.55
N PRO A 13 -5.51 -8.82 9.23
CA PRO A 13 -6.02 -10.10 8.72
C PRO A 13 -7.53 -10.14 8.52
N ASP A 14 -8.27 -9.28 9.22
CA ASP A 14 -9.74 -9.27 9.16
C ASP A 14 -10.30 -8.48 7.99
N VAL A 15 -9.45 -7.81 7.22
CA VAL A 15 -9.89 -6.95 6.13
C VAL A 15 -9.66 -7.63 4.79
N ASP A 16 -10.65 -7.57 3.91
CA ASP A 16 -10.51 -8.06 2.55
C ASP A 16 -10.06 -6.89 1.66
N PHE A 17 -8.75 -6.75 1.51
CA PHE A 17 -8.17 -5.64 0.76
C PHE A 17 -8.44 -5.72 -0.74
N SER A 18 -8.88 -6.87 -1.24
CA SER A 18 -9.24 -6.98 -2.66
C SER A 18 -10.55 -6.26 -2.97
N LYS A 19 -11.35 -5.96 -1.95
CA LYS A 19 -12.66 -5.33 -2.11
C LYS A 19 -12.77 -3.94 -1.50
N GLU A 20 -11.94 -3.63 -0.51
CA GLU A 20 -12.03 -2.34 0.17
C GLU A 20 -11.45 -1.21 -0.68
N GLN A 21 -12.14 -0.08 -0.70
CA GLN A 21 -11.77 1.05 -1.53
C GLN A 21 -11.28 2.28 -0.76
N ASN A 22 -11.80 2.58 0.39
CA ASN A 22 -11.48 3.81 1.10
C ASN A 22 -10.70 3.53 2.38
N LEU A 23 -9.56 2.87 2.24
CA LEU A 23 -8.78 2.37 3.37
C LEU A 23 -8.40 3.47 4.37
N VAL A 24 -7.96 4.63 3.88
CA VAL A 24 -7.55 5.72 4.76
C VAL A 24 -8.76 6.45 5.33
N GLU A 25 -9.74 6.77 4.48
CA GLU A 25 -10.94 7.48 4.92
C GLU A 25 -11.75 6.69 5.94
N ARG A 26 -11.81 5.38 5.79
CA ARG A 26 -12.53 4.52 6.71
C ARG A 26 -11.75 4.19 7.97
N GLY A 27 -10.53 4.67 8.06
CA GLY A 27 -9.69 4.43 9.22
C GLY A 27 -9.10 3.04 9.32
N ILE A 28 -9.14 2.27 8.23
CA ILE A 28 -8.54 0.94 8.18
C ILE A 28 -7.02 1.06 8.23
N LEU A 29 -6.46 2.00 7.46
CA LEU A 29 -5.04 2.30 7.49
C LEU A 29 -4.80 3.63 8.22
N GLY A 30 -4.11 3.57 9.33
CA GLY A 30 -3.67 4.76 10.06
C GLY A 30 -2.25 5.14 9.67
N SER A 31 -1.76 6.23 10.25
CA SER A 31 -0.40 6.73 9.96
C SER A 31 0.66 5.68 10.20
N PHE A 32 0.54 4.97 11.30
CA PHE A 32 1.50 3.92 11.66
C PHE A 32 1.48 2.78 10.65
N ASP A 33 0.29 2.39 10.21
CA ASP A 33 0.14 1.34 9.21
C ASP A 33 0.79 1.73 7.89
N ILE A 34 0.65 2.98 7.50
CA ILE A 34 1.25 3.49 6.26
C ILE A 34 2.78 3.41 6.33
N VAL A 35 3.36 3.78 7.47
CA VAL A 35 4.82 3.69 7.65
C VAL A 35 5.29 2.25 7.53
N MET A 36 4.58 1.31 8.16
CA MET A 36 4.92 -0.10 8.08
C MET A 36 4.78 -0.64 6.66
N LEU A 37 3.71 -0.23 5.96
CA LEU A 37 3.50 -0.63 4.58
C LEU A 37 4.63 -0.15 3.67
N VAL A 38 5.03 1.11 3.80
CA VAL A 38 6.12 1.67 3.00
C VAL A 38 7.37 0.84 3.19
N THR A 39 7.72 0.54 4.43
CA THR A 39 8.91 -0.26 4.74
C THR A 39 8.83 -1.65 4.11
N ARG A 40 7.70 -2.33 4.25
CA ARG A 40 7.52 -3.67 3.70
C ARG A 40 7.55 -3.66 2.18
N ILE A 41 6.91 -2.67 1.56
CA ILE A 41 6.89 -2.56 0.11
C ILE A 41 8.30 -2.33 -0.43
N GLU A 42 9.07 -1.48 0.22
CA GLU A 42 10.44 -1.22 -0.21
C GLU A 42 11.29 -2.48 -0.14
N GLU A 43 11.08 -3.30 0.86
CA GLU A 43 11.81 -4.56 1.01
C GLU A 43 11.38 -5.62 -0.02
N GLU A 44 10.07 -5.77 -0.21
CA GLU A 44 9.52 -6.84 -1.05
C GLU A 44 9.60 -6.53 -2.54
N PHE A 45 9.44 -5.26 -2.91
CA PHE A 45 9.44 -4.85 -4.32
C PHE A 45 10.75 -4.19 -4.75
N ASP A 46 11.68 -4.06 -3.82
CA ASP A 46 12.99 -3.44 -4.08
C ASP A 46 12.83 -2.08 -4.75
N THR A 47 11.93 -1.26 -4.23
CA THR A 47 11.65 0.07 -4.75
C THR A 47 11.47 1.05 -3.59
N VAL A 48 11.65 2.34 -3.86
CA VAL A 48 11.48 3.38 -2.83
C VAL A 48 10.27 4.22 -3.18
N ILE A 49 9.35 4.39 -2.22
CA ILE A 49 8.18 5.24 -2.40
C ILE A 49 8.56 6.65 -1.96
N PRO A 50 8.62 7.62 -2.89
CA PRO A 50 8.98 8.98 -2.50
C PRO A 50 7.91 9.62 -1.62
N ALA A 51 8.34 10.55 -0.76
CA ALA A 51 7.45 11.18 0.21
C ALA A 51 6.24 11.84 -0.45
N ARG A 52 6.42 12.40 -1.65
CA ARG A 52 5.32 13.05 -2.38
C ARG A 52 4.17 12.10 -2.71
N LEU A 53 4.42 10.79 -2.73
CA LEU A 53 3.41 9.77 -3.01
C LEU A 53 2.83 9.15 -1.76
N ILE A 54 3.29 9.56 -0.58
CA ILE A 54 2.73 9.06 0.69
C ILE A 54 1.53 9.94 1.03
N THR A 55 0.42 9.69 0.34
CA THR A 55 -0.81 10.48 0.43
C THR A 55 -2.00 9.55 0.60
N PRO A 56 -3.15 10.07 1.10
CA PRO A 56 -4.36 9.25 1.20
C PRO A 56 -4.79 8.65 -0.13
N ASP A 57 -4.60 9.37 -1.23
CA ASP A 57 -4.97 8.86 -2.55
C ASP A 57 -4.18 7.61 -2.94
N THR A 58 -2.89 7.61 -2.65
CA THR A 58 -2.03 6.47 -2.96
C THR A 58 -2.46 5.23 -2.18
N PHE A 59 -2.83 5.41 -0.92
CA PHE A 59 -3.13 4.30 -0.01
C PHE A 59 -4.63 4.05 0.14
N ARG A 60 -5.45 4.62 -0.71
CA ARG A 60 -6.91 4.45 -0.60
C ARG A 60 -7.37 3.02 -0.86
N SER A 61 -6.64 2.27 -1.66
CA SER A 61 -6.97 0.87 -1.96
C SER A 61 -5.73 0.12 -2.37
N ALA A 62 -5.80 -1.21 -2.33
CA ALA A 62 -4.69 -2.05 -2.79
C ALA A 62 -4.41 -1.81 -4.27
N GLU A 63 -5.46 -1.62 -5.05
CA GLU A 63 -5.34 -1.36 -6.48
C GLU A 63 -4.60 -0.05 -6.78
N ALA A 64 -4.96 1.02 -6.08
CA ALA A 64 -4.30 2.31 -6.25
C ALA A 64 -2.83 2.22 -5.86
N LEU A 65 -2.55 1.57 -4.74
CA LEU A 65 -1.18 1.40 -4.26
C LEU A 65 -0.35 0.56 -5.24
N TYR A 66 -0.93 -0.50 -5.76
CA TYR A 66 -0.23 -1.35 -6.70
C TYR A 66 0.11 -0.61 -8.00
N SER A 67 -0.80 0.24 -8.48
CA SER A 67 -0.54 1.08 -9.66
C SER A 67 0.66 1.98 -9.45
N VAL A 68 0.77 2.57 -8.27
CA VAL A 68 1.91 3.43 -7.92
C VAL A 68 3.21 2.61 -7.91
N ILE A 69 3.18 1.43 -7.31
CA ILE A 69 4.35 0.55 -7.25
C ILE A 69 4.82 0.19 -8.66
N GLN A 70 3.90 -0.18 -9.54
CA GLN A 70 4.23 -0.53 -10.91
C GLN A 70 4.83 0.65 -11.66
N SER A 71 4.29 1.84 -11.45
CA SER A 71 4.80 3.05 -12.07
C SER A 71 6.24 3.33 -11.63
N LEU A 72 6.54 3.13 -10.35
CA LEU A 72 7.90 3.32 -9.83
C LEU A 72 8.88 2.30 -10.42
N GLU A 73 8.44 1.06 -10.56
CA GLU A 73 9.28 0.02 -11.14
C GLU A 73 9.58 0.28 -12.62
N GLU A 74 8.62 0.81 -13.36
CA GLU A 74 8.79 1.13 -14.78
C GLU A 74 9.73 2.30 -15.02
N ASN A 75 9.84 3.20 -14.06
CA ASN A 75 10.66 4.41 -14.20
C ASN A 75 12.09 4.24 -13.71
N ASP A 76 12.46 3.05 -13.36
CA ASP A 76 13.82 2.74 -12.87
C ASP A 76 14.85 2.69 -14.00
#